data_c4f91692eb51d6ab72a7f561cdceb3f1
#
_entry.id   c4f91692eb51d6ab72a7f561cdceb3f1
#
_cell.length_a   1.000
_cell.length_b   1.000
_cell.length_c   1.000
_cell.angle_alpha   90.00
_cell.angle_beta   90.00
_cell.angle_gamma   90.00
#
_symmetry.space_group_name_H-M   'P 1'
#
loop_
_entity.id
_entity.type
_entity.pdbx_description
1 polymer ?
#
loop_
_entity_poly.entity_id
_entity_poly.type
_entity_poly.pdbx_seq_one_letter_code
_entity_poly.pdbx_strand_id
1 'polypeptide(L)'
;MRRKTVILPSGDPVRGGRPCGCGPIAHRMPNQCGAPAARPLESARAVTYSGHTMSQYQFTVSVKTSYLPEQSDPDHRQYAFAYTLTIRNTGQVAAQLIARHWIITDSESHVQEVKGLGVVGHQPLLQPGEHFEYTSWAVIATPVGTMRGAYFCVAEDGERFEAPVDEFALHMPRTLH
;
A
#
# COMPACT_ATOMS: atom_id res chain seq x y z
N MET A 1 7.45 5.49 22.47
CA MET A 1 6.52 4.50 21.90
C MET A 1 5.10 5.04 22.00
N ARG A 2 4.51 5.50 20.91
CA ARG A 2 3.11 5.97 20.91
C ARG A 2 2.28 5.00 20.06
N ARG A 3 1.55 4.12 20.73
CA ARG A 3 0.48 3.34 20.08
C ARG A 3 -0.74 4.25 19.93
N LYS A 4 -1.12 4.57 18.70
CA LYS A 4 -2.40 5.21 18.43
C LYS A 4 -3.25 4.22 17.64
N THR A 5 -4.23 3.66 18.28
CA THR A 5 -5.30 2.91 17.63
C THR A 5 -6.34 3.92 17.14
N VAL A 6 -6.46 4.09 15.85
CA VAL A 6 -7.54 4.87 15.22
C VAL A 6 -8.19 3.97 14.19
N ILE A 7 -9.45 3.70 14.38
CA ILE A 7 -10.28 2.89 13.48
C ILE A 7 -11.03 3.86 12.58
N LEU A 8 -10.71 3.89 11.27
CA LEU A 8 -11.48 4.63 10.28
C LEU A 8 -12.00 3.67 9.20
N PRO A 9 -13.28 3.81 8.79
CA PRO A 9 -13.85 2.97 7.75
C PRO A 9 -13.20 3.26 6.40
N SER A 10 -12.81 2.20 5.70
CA SER A 10 -12.43 2.26 4.29
C SER A 10 -13.71 2.15 3.46
N GLY A 11 -14.24 3.25 2.98
CA GLY A 11 -15.39 3.16 2.08
C GLY A 11 -16.11 4.47 1.87
N ASP A 12 -15.62 5.31 0.96
CA ASP A 12 -16.48 6.19 0.20
C ASP A 12 -16.80 5.52 -1.15
N PRO A 13 -18.08 5.35 -1.51
CA PRO A 13 -18.45 4.83 -2.82
C PRO A 13 -18.17 5.93 -3.86
N VAL A 14 -17.27 5.65 -4.79
CA VAL A 14 -17.02 6.50 -5.96
C VAL A 14 -18.29 6.60 -6.78
N ARG A 15 -18.97 7.75 -6.74
CA ARG A 15 -20.05 8.11 -7.67
C ARG A 15 -19.45 8.27 -9.06
N GLY A 16 -20.01 7.49 -10.00
CA GLY A 16 -19.68 7.58 -11.41
C GLY A 16 -19.91 8.97 -11.98
N GLY A 17 -18.84 9.60 -12.47
CA GLY A 17 -18.86 10.80 -13.29
C GLY A 17 -18.91 10.41 -14.78
N ARG A 18 -19.91 10.91 -15.49
CA ARG A 18 -20.13 10.73 -16.94
C ARG A 18 -18.99 11.37 -17.76
N PRO A 19 -18.62 10.82 -18.92
CA PRO A 19 -17.63 11.43 -19.78
C PRO A 19 -18.25 12.58 -20.58
N CYS A 20 -17.66 13.78 -20.51
CA CYS A 20 -17.88 14.84 -21.48
C CYS A 20 -16.92 14.66 -22.64
N GLY A 21 -17.49 14.44 -23.83
CA GLY A 21 -16.75 14.46 -25.07
C GLY A 21 -16.41 15.88 -25.51
N CYS A 22 -15.21 16.06 -26.07
CA CYS A 22 -14.91 17.12 -27.02
C CYS A 22 -13.86 16.62 -28.00
N GLY A 23 -14.15 16.86 -29.27
CA GLY A 23 -13.49 16.37 -30.45
C GLY A 23 -12.14 17.05 -30.80
N PRO A 24 -11.59 16.72 -31.98
CA PRO A 24 -10.18 16.87 -32.26
C PRO A 24 -9.83 18.23 -32.89
N ILE A 25 -8.71 18.81 -32.44
CA ILE A 25 -8.06 19.89 -33.19
C ILE A 25 -6.66 19.40 -33.57
N ALA A 26 -6.50 19.22 -34.87
CA ALA A 26 -5.21 18.96 -35.49
C ALA A 26 -4.41 20.26 -35.58
N HIS A 27 -3.20 20.28 -35.06
CA HIS A 27 -2.16 21.21 -35.49
C HIS A 27 -0.81 20.50 -35.67
N ARG A 28 -0.37 20.66 -36.88
CA ARG A 28 0.80 20.29 -37.62
C ARG A 28 2.11 20.59 -36.88
N MET A 29 3.02 19.60 -36.91
CA MET A 29 4.44 19.71 -36.54
C MET A 29 5.23 20.62 -37.46
N PRO A 30 6.37 21.13 -37.00
CA PRO A 30 7.59 20.97 -37.77
C PRO A 30 8.69 20.21 -37.03
N ASN A 31 9.36 19.40 -37.80
CA ASN A 31 10.62 18.73 -37.58
C ASN A 31 11.71 19.69 -37.10
N GLN A 32 12.55 19.30 -36.14
CA GLN A 32 13.98 19.14 -36.32
C GLN A 32 14.76 19.04 -35.00
N CYS A 33 15.63 18.04 -35.01
CA CYS A 33 17.02 18.05 -34.55
C CYS A 33 17.37 17.70 -33.13
N GLY A 34 18.09 16.60 -33.02
CA GLY A 34 19.24 16.49 -32.12
C GLY A 34 18.94 15.82 -30.77
N ALA A 35 18.91 14.50 -30.77
CA ALA A 35 19.10 13.75 -29.54
C ALA A 35 20.56 13.84 -29.09
N PRO A 36 20.86 14.34 -27.89
CA PRO A 36 22.15 14.04 -27.26
C PRO A 36 22.11 12.60 -26.73
N ALA A 37 23.19 11.88 -27.03
CA ALA A 37 23.43 10.51 -26.60
C ALA A 37 23.14 10.30 -25.10
N ALA A 38 22.34 9.30 -24.81
CA ALA A 38 22.12 8.79 -23.46
C ALA A 38 23.47 8.37 -22.87
N ARG A 39 23.92 9.06 -21.83
CA ARG A 39 24.99 8.58 -20.96
C ARG A 39 24.47 7.32 -20.25
N PRO A 40 25.28 6.26 -20.18
CA PRO A 40 24.91 5.10 -19.35
C PRO A 40 24.81 5.57 -17.90
N LEU A 41 23.67 5.27 -17.26
CA LEU A 41 23.51 5.39 -15.83
C LEU A 41 24.56 4.51 -15.17
N GLU A 42 25.54 5.15 -14.58
CA GLU A 42 26.59 4.52 -13.82
C GLU A 42 25.94 3.78 -12.64
N SER A 43 26.05 2.49 -12.68
CA SER A 43 25.68 1.48 -11.72
C SER A 43 25.90 1.98 -10.29
N ALA A 44 24.81 1.97 -9.50
CA ALA A 44 24.85 2.15 -8.07
C ALA A 44 25.90 1.21 -7.46
N ARG A 45 26.95 1.76 -6.88
CA ARG A 45 28.00 1.00 -6.20
C ARG A 45 27.41 0.30 -4.99
N ALA A 46 27.23 -1.02 -5.11
CA ALA A 46 26.97 -1.89 -3.98
C ALA A 46 28.19 -1.88 -3.06
N VAL A 47 28.04 -1.33 -1.88
CA VAL A 47 29.06 -1.46 -0.83
C VAL A 47 28.83 -2.84 -0.19
N THR A 48 29.67 -3.78 -0.56
CA THR A 48 29.67 -5.14 -0.01
C THR A 48 30.38 -5.11 1.34
N TYR A 49 29.61 -5.23 2.42
CA TYR A 49 30.13 -5.59 3.72
C TYR A 49 29.44 -6.89 4.16
N SER A 50 30.23 -7.94 4.23
CA SER A 50 29.94 -9.27 4.81
C SER A 50 28.47 -9.67 4.92
N GLY A 51 27.91 -10.30 3.90
CA GLY A 51 26.82 -11.25 4.01
C GLY A 51 25.38 -10.76 3.91
N HIS A 52 25.07 -9.45 3.99
CA HIS A 52 23.72 -8.92 3.77
C HIS A 52 23.80 -7.62 2.96
N THR A 53 23.37 -7.67 1.71
CA THR A 53 23.18 -6.46 0.92
C THR A 53 21.97 -5.71 1.50
N MET A 54 22.22 -4.75 2.38
CA MET A 54 21.18 -3.87 2.89
C MET A 54 20.76 -2.94 1.75
N SER A 55 19.50 -2.98 1.35
CA SER A 55 18.95 -2.02 0.40
C SER A 55 19.01 -0.61 1.03
N GLN A 56 19.41 0.38 0.24
CA GLN A 56 19.48 1.77 0.72
C GLN A 56 18.07 2.29 1.09
N TYR A 57 17.08 1.93 0.30
CA TYR A 57 15.68 2.31 0.48
C TYR A 57 14.83 1.06 0.65
N GLN A 58 14.36 0.80 1.86
CA GLN A 58 13.56 -0.38 2.14
C GLN A 58 12.69 -0.19 3.37
N PHE A 59 11.40 -0.48 3.21
CA PHE A 59 10.52 -0.73 4.34
C PHE A 59 10.14 -2.21 4.35
N THR A 60 10.11 -2.80 5.53
CA THR A 60 9.51 -4.12 5.75
C THR A 60 8.18 -3.97 6.45
N VAL A 61 7.22 -4.80 6.06
CA VAL A 61 5.86 -4.74 6.58
C VAL A 61 5.50 -6.09 7.18
N SER A 62 4.99 -6.09 8.40
CA SER A 62 4.38 -7.26 9.03
C SER A 62 2.91 -7.01 9.31
N VAL A 63 2.09 -8.05 9.16
CA VAL A 63 0.63 -7.96 9.27
C VAL A 63 0.12 -8.94 10.31
N LYS A 64 -0.85 -8.49 11.12
CA LYS A 64 -1.66 -9.33 12.01
C LYS A 64 -3.12 -9.10 11.69
N THR A 65 -3.87 -10.16 11.45
CA THR A 65 -5.30 -10.10 11.14
C THR A 65 -6.15 -10.66 12.26
N SER A 66 -7.37 -10.16 12.42
CA SER A 66 -8.37 -10.71 13.32
C SER A 66 -9.78 -10.52 12.76
N TYR A 67 -10.63 -11.51 12.93
CA TYR A 67 -12.05 -11.41 12.60
C TYR A 67 -12.78 -10.59 13.67
N LEU A 68 -13.75 -9.76 13.25
CA LEU A 68 -14.55 -8.90 14.11
C LEU A 68 -16.01 -9.37 14.11
N PRO A 69 -16.39 -10.33 14.98
CA PRO A 69 -17.75 -10.88 14.97
C PRO A 69 -18.84 -9.84 15.28
N GLU A 70 -18.55 -8.89 16.17
CA GLU A 70 -19.49 -7.83 16.55
C GLU A 70 -19.74 -6.79 15.44
N GLN A 71 -18.86 -6.72 14.44
CA GLN A 71 -18.98 -5.81 13.31
C GLN A 71 -19.31 -6.55 12.01
N SER A 72 -19.54 -7.85 12.11
CA SER A 72 -19.89 -8.71 10.98
C SER A 72 -21.38 -9.00 10.99
N ASP A 73 -21.95 -9.12 9.79
CA ASP A 73 -23.34 -9.56 9.57
C ASP A 73 -23.34 -10.66 8.49
N PRO A 74 -23.16 -11.94 8.88
CA PRO A 74 -23.14 -13.05 7.95
C PRO A 74 -24.43 -13.23 7.15
N ASP A 75 -25.58 -12.87 7.72
CA ASP A 75 -26.88 -12.96 7.07
C ASP A 75 -26.99 -12.01 5.88
N HIS A 76 -26.30 -10.88 5.95
CA HIS A 76 -26.16 -9.91 4.86
C HIS A 76 -24.82 -10.02 4.12
N ARG A 77 -24.07 -11.12 4.32
CA ARG A 77 -22.78 -11.37 3.68
C ARG A 77 -21.75 -10.25 3.95
N GLN A 78 -21.65 -9.80 5.18
CA GLN A 78 -20.70 -8.79 5.63
C GLN A 78 -19.78 -9.40 6.70
N TYR A 79 -18.53 -9.63 6.32
CA TYR A 79 -17.50 -10.18 7.19
C TYR A 79 -16.43 -9.12 7.42
N ALA A 80 -16.35 -8.62 8.65
CA ALA A 80 -15.41 -7.58 9.05
C ALA A 80 -14.12 -8.17 9.61
N PHE A 81 -12.99 -7.68 9.14
CA PHE A 81 -11.66 -8.10 9.57
C PHE A 81 -10.82 -6.88 9.95
N ALA A 82 -10.27 -6.88 11.16
CA ALA A 82 -9.23 -5.93 11.52
C ALA A 82 -7.87 -6.46 11.03
N TYR A 83 -7.00 -5.53 10.64
CA TYR A 83 -5.62 -5.80 10.33
C TYR A 83 -4.72 -4.74 10.95
N THR A 84 -3.69 -5.20 11.64
CA THR A 84 -2.66 -4.35 12.24
C THR A 84 -1.39 -4.50 11.42
N LEU A 85 -0.88 -3.40 10.93
CA LEU A 85 0.33 -3.32 10.11
C LEU A 85 1.44 -2.64 10.90
N THR A 86 2.59 -3.28 10.96
CA THR A 86 3.81 -2.69 11.49
C THR A 86 4.78 -2.48 10.33
N ILE A 87 5.04 -1.21 10.01
CA ILE A 87 5.93 -0.77 8.94
C ILE A 87 7.24 -0.34 9.57
N ARG A 88 8.35 -0.94 9.19
CA ARG A 88 9.68 -0.63 9.70
C ARG A 88 10.59 -0.17 8.58
N ASN A 89 11.32 0.91 8.80
CA ASN A 89 12.41 1.31 7.92
C ASN A 89 13.62 0.40 8.17
N THR A 90 13.90 -0.50 7.23
CA THR A 90 15.05 -1.40 7.21
C THR A 90 16.14 -0.94 6.25
N GLY A 91 15.92 0.21 5.59
CA GLY A 91 16.91 0.89 4.78
C GLY A 91 17.87 1.73 5.60
N GLN A 92 18.71 2.50 4.89
CA GLN A 92 19.75 3.34 5.48
C GLN A 92 19.42 4.83 5.47
N VAL A 93 18.35 5.23 4.77
CA VAL A 93 17.91 6.62 4.60
C VAL A 93 16.53 6.79 5.23
N ALA A 94 16.30 7.93 5.87
CA ALA A 94 14.98 8.27 6.37
C ALA A 94 13.99 8.42 5.20
N ALA A 95 12.78 7.93 5.36
CA ALA A 95 11.78 7.98 4.32
C ALA A 95 10.36 8.17 4.87
N GLN A 96 9.55 8.89 4.10
CA GLN A 96 8.18 9.19 4.42
C GLN A 96 7.22 8.32 3.63
N LEU A 97 6.24 7.72 4.31
CA LEU A 97 5.13 7.03 3.67
C LEU A 97 4.13 8.07 3.16
N ILE A 98 3.91 8.11 1.85
CA ILE A 98 3.07 9.12 1.20
C ILE A 98 1.67 8.60 0.90
N ALA A 99 1.57 7.38 0.36
CA ALA A 99 0.30 6.81 -0.09
C ALA A 99 0.27 5.29 0.09
N ARG A 100 -0.94 4.73 0.04
CA ARG A 100 -1.19 3.29 0.07
C ARG A 100 -2.05 2.85 -1.10
N HIS A 101 -1.84 1.62 -1.52
CA HIS A 101 -2.66 0.93 -2.50
C HIS A 101 -2.97 -0.48 -2.01
N TRP A 102 -4.24 -0.86 -1.93
CA TRP A 102 -4.70 -2.16 -1.49
C TRP A 102 -5.53 -2.83 -2.57
N ILE A 103 -5.34 -4.13 -2.68
CA ILE A 103 -6.16 -5.04 -3.49
C ILE A 103 -6.71 -6.09 -2.53
N ILE A 104 -8.02 -6.14 -2.40
CA ILE A 104 -8.75 -7.05 -1.53
C ILE A 104 -9.53 -7.99 -2.43
N THR A 105 -9.35 -9.29 -2.26
CA THR A 105 -10.02 -10.31 -3.07
C THR A 105 -10.79 -11.24 -2.15
N ASP A 106 -12.08 -11.43 -2.40
CA ASP A 106 -12.88 -12.38 -1.67
C ASP A 106 -12.80 -13.79 -2.29
N SER A 107 -13.40 -14.80 -1.63
CA SER A 107 -13.34 -16.18 -2.14
C SER A 107 -14.20 -16.43 -3.38
N GLU A 108 -15.04 -15.49 -3.79
CA GLU A 108 -15.80 -15.49 -5.05
C GLU A 108 -15.07 -14.74 -6.18
N SER A 109 -13.82 -14.34 -5.93
CA SER A 109 -12.98 -13.59 -6.87
C SER A 109 -13.46 -12.16 -7.16
N HIS A 110 -14.28 -11.58 -6.30
CA HIS A 110 -14.55 -10.16 -6.36
C HIS A 110 -13.34 -9.38 -5.86
N VAL A 111 -12.91 -8.42 -6.65
CA VAL A 111 -11.73 -7.59 -6.35
C VAL A 111 -12.18 -6.18 -5.98
N GLN A 112 -11.74 -5.72 -4.82
CA GLN A 112 -11.90 -4.34 -4.37
C GLN A 112 -10.53 -3.67 -4.31
N GLU A 113 -10.42 -2.51 -4.96
CA GLU A 113 -9.19 -1.71 -4.98
C GLU A 113 -9.37 -0.44 -4.15
N VAL A 114 -8.42 -0.17 -3.24
CA VAL A 114 -8.44 1.00 -2.35
C VAL A 114 -7.12 1.75 -2.49
N LYS A 115 -7.20 3.02 -2.90
CA LYS A 115 -6.06 3.93 -2.96
C LYS A 115 -6.29 5.12 -2.04
N GLY A 116 -5.26 5.60 -1.38
CA GLY A 116 -5.38 6.75 -0.50
C GLY A 116 -4.05 7.30 -0.03
N LEU A 117 -4.06 8.58 0.35
CA LEU A 117 -2.90 9.22 0.94
C LEU A 117 -2.70 8.76 2.39
N GLY A 118 -1.45 8.52 2.75
CA GLY A 118 -1.06 8.13 4.09
C GLY A 118 -1.73 6.85 4.60
N VAL A 119 -1.67 6.68 5.90
CA VAL A 119 -2.27 5.59 6.67
C VAL A 119 -2.97 6.18 7.89
N VAL A 120 -4.28 5.97 8.00
CA VAL A 120 -5.13 6.44 9.12
C VAL A 120 -4.89 7.94 9.41
N GLY A 121 -4.86 8.78 8.33
CA GLY A 121 -4.65 10.22 8.44
C GLY A 121 -3.19 10.65 8.74
N HIS A 122 -2.23 9.74 8.69
CA HIS A 122 -0.82 10.01 8.94
C HIS A 122 0.04 9.68 7.72
N GLN A 123 1.09 10.48 7.51
CA GLN A 123 2.19 10.23 6.58
C GLN A 123 3.49 10.18 7.40
N PRO A 124 3.77 9.06 8.10
CA PRO A 124 4.90 8.98 9.01
C PRO A 124 6.23 9.07 8.26
N LEU A 125 7.15 9.89 8.77
CA LEU A 125 8.56 9.88 8.42
C LEU A 125 9.26 8.90 9.38
N LEU A 126 9.96 7.91 8.85
CA LEU A 126 10.64 6.88 9.62
C LEU A 126 12.16 6.97 9.40
N GLN A 127 12.90 7.17 10.48
CA GLN A 127 14.35 7.06 10.48
C GLN A 127 14.76 5.58 10.31
N PRO A 128 15.99 5.28 9.85
CA PRO A 128 16.50 3.92 9.82
C PRO A 128 16.31 3.20 11.16
N GLY A 129 15.68 2.04 11.12
CA GLY A 129 15.35 1.22 12.31
C GLY A 129 14.05 1.60 13.01
N GLU A 130 13.44 2.75 12.72
CA GLU A 130 12.15 3.14 13.30
C GLU A 130 10.98 2.35 12.66
N HIS A 131 9.88 2.30 13.38
CA HIS A 131 8.66 1.66 12.91
C HIS A 131 7.42 2.48 13.26
N PHE A 132 6.39 2.30 12.47
CA PHE A 132 5.06 2.83 12.68
C PHE A 132 4.05 1.69 12.64
N GLU A 133 3.15 1.64 13.61
CA GLU A 133 2.10 0.64 13.70
C GLU A 133 0.73 1.30 13.66
N TYR A 134 -0.17 0.75 12.85
CA TYR A 134 -1.56 1.16 12.81
C TYR A 134 -2.50 -0.02 12.61
N THR A 135 -3.74 0.15 13.06
CA THR A 135 -4.82 -0.82 12.85
C THR A 135 -5.91 -0.19 11.99
N SER A 136 -6.41 -0.95 11.04
CA SER A 136 -7.56 -0.60 10.21
C SER A 136 -8.43 -1.85 10.03
N TRP A 137 -9.53 -1.74 9.27
CA TRP A 137 -10.41 -2.86 9.03
C TRP A 137 -10.98 -2.83 7.61
N ALA A 138 -11.43 -3.98 7.13
CA ALA A 138 -12.07 -4.16 5.85
C ALA A 138 -13.29 -5.08 6.01
N VAL A 139 -14.28 -4.89 5.14
CA VAL A 139 -15.44 -5.78 5.02
C VAL A 139 -15.41 -6.45 3.66
N ILE A 140 -15.58 -7.76 3.64
CA ILE A 140 -15.72 -8.55 2.42
C ILE A 140 -17.01 -9.37 2.46
N ALA A 141 -17.48 -9.83 1.29
CA ALA A 141 -18.76 -10.53 1.17
C ALA A 141 -18.70 -12.02 1.54
N THR A 142 -17.51 -12.54 1.84
CA THR A 142 -17.26 -13.95 2.12
C THR A 142 -16.48 -14.15 3.42
N PRO A 143 -16.59 -15.30 4.08
CA PRO A 143 -15.89 -15.57 5.35
C PRO A 143 -14.37 -15.71 5.20
N VAL A 144 -13.89 -15.80 3.98
CA VAL A 144 -12.46 -15.91 3.65
C VAL A 144 -12.14 -14.99 2.47
N GLY A 145 -11.00 -14.34 2.52
CA GLY A 145 -10.45 -13.54 1.42
C GLY A 145 -8.97 -13.32 1.59
N THR A 146 -8.38 -12.55 0.70
CA THR A 146 -6.98 -12.14 0.74
C THR A 146 -6.85 -10.64 0.56
N MET A 147 -5.76 -10.09 1.05
CA MET A 147 -5.43 -8.69 0.87
C MET A 147 -3.94 -8.55 0.60
N ARG A 148 -3.58 -7.73 -0.38
CA ARG A 148 -2.20 -7.40 -0.74
C ARG A 148 -2.10 -5.95 -1.17
N GLY A 149 -0.90 -5.40 -1.25
CA GLY A 149 -0.75 -4.04 -1.71
C GLY A 149 0.66 -3.50 -1.65
N ALA A 150 0.77 -2.18 -1.62
CA ALA A 150 2.04 -1.49 -1.50
C ALA A 150 1.87 -0.11 -0.86
N TYR A 151 2.95 0.39 -0.28
CA TYR A 151 3.09 1.77 0.12
C TYR A 151 4.02 2.50 -0.83
N PHE A 152 3.65 3.72 -1.19
CA PHE A 152 4.51 4.66 -1.92
C PHE A 152 5.24 5.53 -0.92
N CYS A 153 6.56 5.52 -1.00
CA CYS A 153 7.44 6.21 -0.07
C CYS A 153 8.38 7.16 -0.81
N VAL A 154 8.78 8.22 -0.11
CA VAL A 154 9.79 9.18 -0.59
C VAL A 154 10.86 9.29 0.49
N ALA A 155 12.11 9.04 0.12
CA ALA A 155 13.26 9.22 0.99
C ALA A 155 13.65 10.71 1.12
N GLU A 156 14.40 11.06 2.16
CA GLU A 156 14.83 12.46 2.40
C GLU A 156 15.68 13.03 1.26
N ASP A 157 16.40 12.20 0.53
CA ASP A 157 17.17 12.58 -0.65
C ASP A 157 16.33 12.72 -1.93
N GLY A 158 15.01 12.52 -1.84
CA GLY A 158 14.03 12.64 -2.90
C GLY A 158 13.80 11.38 -3.72
N GLU A 159 14.49 10.26 -3.42
CA GLU A 159 14.26 8.98 -4.08
C GLU A 159 12.87 8.43 -3.76
N ARG A 160 12.21 7.88 -4.76
CA ARG A 160 10.87 7.30 -4.66
C ARG A 160 10.96 5.80 -4.76
N PHE A 161 10.31 5.10 -3.83
CA PHE A 161 10.27 3.64 -3.84
C PHE A 161 8.93 3.11 -3.37
N GLU A 162 8.66 1.87 -3.71
CA GLU A 162 7.50 1.13 -3.22
C GLU A 162 7.94 0.13 -2.15
N ALA A 163 7.15 0.04 -1.09
CA ALA A 163 7.26 -0.99 -0.09
C ALA A 163 6.11 -1.98 -0.29
N PRO A 164 6.35 -3.15 -0.89
CA PRO A 164 5.31 -4.14 -1.12
C PRO A 164 4.82 -4.73 0.22
N VAL A 165 3.54 -5.06 0.23
CA VAL A 165 2.91 -5.85 1.29
C VAL A 165 2.47 -7.17 0.67
N ASP A 166 3.11 -8.25 1.10
CA ASP A 166 2.81 -9.59 0.65
C ASP A 166 1.34 -9.94 0.92
N GLU A 167 0.79 -10.84 0.12
CA GLU A 167 -0.57 -11.30 0.28
C GLU A 167 -0.77 -11.96 1.65
N PHE A 168 -1.79 -11.54 2.37
CA PHE A 168 -2.18 -12.11 3.64
C PHE A 168 -3.67 -12.50 3.65
N ALA A 169 -3.99 -13.52 4.42
CA ALA A 169 -5.34 -14.05 4.52
C ALA A 169 -6.20 -13.26 5.51
N LEU A 170 -7.43 -13.03 5.11
CA LEU A 170 -8.55 -12.64 5.95
C LEU A 170 -9.44 -13.89 6.13
N HIS A 171 -9.53 -14.44 7.33
CA HIS A 171 -10.33 -15.64 7.55
C HIS A 171 -11.07 -15.60 8.90
N MET A 172 -12.31 -16.03 8.86
CA MET A 172 -13.10 -16.26 10.06
C MET A 172 -12.55 -17.52 10.76
N PRO A 173 -12.30 -17.49 12.08
CA PRO A 173 -11.89 -18.67 12.84
C PRO A 173 -12.91 -19.81 12.67
N ARG A 174 -12.44 -21.02 12.38
CA ARG A 174 -13.31 -22.19 12.38
C ARG A 174 -13.63 -22.54 13.83
N THR A 175 -14.89 -22.51 14.19
CA THR A 175 -15.36 -23.09 15.46
C THR A 175 -15.29 -24.60 15.29
N LEU A 176 -14.33 -25.25 15.96
CA LEU A 176 -14.31 -26.70 16.08
C LEU A 176 -15.40 -27.07 17.13
N HIS A 177 -16.41 -27.75 16.66
CA HIS A 177 -17.43 -28.40 17.52
C HIS A 177 -16.98 -29.81 17.85
#